data_f0f38b01bd60032b65a456dcd31b4dbe
#
_entry.id   f0f38b01bd60032b65a456dcd31b4dbe
#
_cell.length_a   1.000
_cell.length_b   1.000
_cell.length_c   1.000
_cell.angle_alpha   90.00
_cell.angle_beta   90.00
_cell.angle_gamma   90.00
#
_symmetry.space_group_name_H-M   'P 1'
#
loop_
_entity.id
_entity.type
_entity.pdbx_description
1 polymer ?
#
loop_
_entity_poly.entity_id
_entity_poly.type
_entity_poly.pdbx_seq_one_letter_code
_entity_poly.pdbx_strand_id
1 'polypeptide(L)'
;MYLSGFKDAPYLMVKPDSDLENINPDFLKNKYTVRLFGKHNKLFIERFVEIFKDVKNLDLGGQYGNNGDNSFVYNLPKIEGLVIPLWRDCDFILDCSKLPKSLYSLHLNVWTKKSIINIEALNKTNLQHLTISDFDEKDLTKLSSLTNLKTLSFKTAKIKSLKGIETLTNLKCVSFGGVRSLIDISDITTLQKLKYLEFDICWKLQDFSSIGELKELEVLKLLDCKNLASIKFIKGMPNLRQLYTLGTTIINDFDTTPAENMPVFFGSQYKKYNKQYPEKEIQEGQKSWSSYL
;
A
#
# COMPACT_ATOMS: atom_id res chain seq x y z
N MET A 1 8.92 5.33 6.14
CA MET A 1 7.66 4.73 5.66
C MET A 1 6.70 4.73 6.82
N TYR A 2 5.54 5.32 6.69
CA TYR A 2 4.57 5.44 7.79
C TYR A 2 3.57 4.30 7.70
N LEU A 3 3.13 3.81 8.85
CA LEU A 3 1.95 2.95 8.91
C LEU A 3 0.73 3.79 8.49
N SER A 4 -0.13 3.24 7.65
CA SER A 4 -1.37 3.93 7.24
C SER A 4 -2.18 4.29 8.49
N GLY A 5 -2.61 5.55 8.59
CA GLY A 5 -3.30 6.08 9.78
C GLY A 5 -2.41 6.62 10.89
N PHE A 6 -1.05 6.50 10.76
CA PHE A 6 -0.08 6.98 11.76
C PHE A 6 1.02 7.86 11.14
N LYS A 7 0.69 8.57 10.07
CA LYS A 7 1.63 9.29 9.21
C LYS A 7 2.55 10.27 9.96
N ASP A 8 2.05 10.88 11.01
CA ASP A 8 2.76 11.90 11.78
C ASP A 8 3.15 11.43 13.19
N ALA A 9 2.99 10.12 13.48
CA ALA A 9 3.38 9.58 14.78
C ALA A 9 4.90 9.56 14.90
N PRO A 10 5.48 10.16 15.96
CA PRO A 10 6.90 10.11 16.18
C PRO A 10 7.37 8.68 16.44
N TYR A 11 8.63 8.39 16.06
CA TYR A 11 9.24 7.09 16.29
C TYR A 11 10.00 7.05 17.59
N LEU A 12 9.78 6.00 18.37
CA LEU A 12 10.71 5.55 19.38
C LEU A 12 11.60 4.47 18.77
N MET A 13 12.88 4.76 18.59
CA MET A 13 13.84 3.77 18.08
C MET A 13 14.47 2.98 19.23
N VAL A 14 14.26 1.68 19.23
CA VAL A 14 14.83 0.74 20.19
C VAL A 14 15.96 -0.02 19.48
N LYS A 15 17.19 0.12 20.01
CA LYS A 15 18.42 -0.50 19.51
C LYS A 15 18.89 -1.60 20.47
N PRO A 16 19.85 -2.48 20.06
CA PRO A 16 20.37 -3.54 20.93
C PRO A 16 21.00 -3.07 22.24
N ASP A 17 21.50 -1.85 22.28
CA ASP A 17 22.11 -1.18 23.42
C ASP A 17 21.16 -0.25 24.19
N SER A 18 19.89 -0.22 23.83
CA SER A 18 18.89 0.61 24.49
C SER A 18 18.63 0.09 25.91
N ASP A 19 18.63 1.02 26.85
CA ASP A 19 18.21 0.76 28.22
C ASP A 19 16.68 0.75 28.28
N LEU A 20 16.12 -0.46 28.27
CA LEU A 20 14.66 -0.64 28.25
C LEU A 20 14.00 -0.22 29.57
N GLU A 21 14.73 -0.24 30.69
CA GLU A 21 14.20 0.08 32.03
C GLU A 21 13.92 1.57 32.21
N ASN A 22 14.68 2.42 31.52
CA ASN A 22 14.57 3.88 31.61
C ASN A 22 13.75 4.52 30.49
N ILE A 23 12.98 3.72 29.75
CA ILE A 23 12.05 4.27 28.75
C ILE A 23 10.90 4.98 29.46
N ASN A 24 10.71 6.26 29.13
CA ASN A 24 9.60 7.03 29.67
C ASN A 24 8.25 6.34 29.35
N PRO A 25 7.46 5.96 30.39
CA PRO A 25 6.17 5.29 30.21
C PRO A 25 5.17 6.05 29.32
N ASP A 26 5.34 7.36 29.16
CA ASP A 26 4.46 8.15 28.29
C ASP A 26 4.65 7.80 26.81
N PHE A 27 5.81 7.30 26.40
CA PHE A 27 6.01 6.75 25.07
C PHE A 27 5.14 5.51 24.81
N LEU A 28 4.77 4.78 25.87
CA LEU A 28 3.92 3.58 25.75
C LEU A 28 2.43 3.92 25.67
N LYS A 29 2.03 5.09 26.22
CA LYS A 29 0.64 5.53 26.28
C LYS A 29 0.17 6.22 25.00
N ASN A 30 1.08 6.74 24.20
CA ASN A 30 0.78 7.61 23.08
C ASN A 30 0.93 6.92 21.73
N LYS A 31 0.51 7.60 20.67
CA LYS A 31 0.46 7.19 19.25
C LYS A 31 1.85 7.03 18.60
N TYR A 32 2.86 6.64 19.38
CA TYR A 32 4.21 6.43 18.85
C TYR A 32 4.28 5.11 18.09
N THR A 33 5.08 5.11 17.02
CA THR A 33 5.52 3.87 16.39
C THR A 33 6.83 3.44 17.05
N VAL A 34 6.83 2.29 17.70
CA VAL A 34 8.06 1.69 18.23
C VAL A 34 8.75 0.97 17.08
N ARG A 35 9.97 1.42 16.74
CA ARG A 35 10.80 0.77 15.72
C ARG A 35 11.90 -0.02 16.40
N LEU A 36 11.87 -1.33 16.22
CA LEU A 36 12.94 -2.22 16.67
C LEU A 36 14.02 -2.27 15.58
N PHE A 37 15.26 -1.86 15.93
CA PHE A 37 16.35 -1.73 14.97
C PHE A 37 17.56 -2.57 15.39
N GLY A 38 18.14 -3.30 14.43
CA GLY A 38 19.34 -4.11 14.65
C GLY A 38 19.04 -5.55 15.08
N LYS A 39 20.09 -6.25 15.51
CA LYS A 39 20.02 -7.66 15.94
C LYS A 39 19.86 -7.74 17.44
N HIS A 40 18.83 -8.43 17.91
CA HIS A 40 18.54 -8.61 19.33
C HIS A 40 18.67 -10.07 19.73
N ASN A 41 19.16 -10.33 20.94
CA ASN A 41 19.16 -11.67 21.51
C ASN A 41 17.78 -12.00 22.13
N LYS A 42 17.59 -13.28 22.49
CA LYS A 42 16.33 -13.77 23.03
C LYS A 42 15.92 -13.05 24.33
N LEU A 43 16.85 -12.85 25.24
CA LEU A 43 16.59 -12.20 26.53
C LEU A 43 16.12 -10.75 26.34
N PHE A 44 16.74 -10.02 25.42
CA PHE A 44 16.31 -8.66 25.07
C PHE A 44 14.87 -8.66 24.53
N ILE A 45 14.53 -9.58 23.63
CA ILE A 45 13.18 -9.68 23.06
C ILE A 45 12.15 -10.04 24.15
N GLU A 46 12.45 -10.96 25.05
CA GLU A 46 11.57 -11.28 26.17
C GLU A 46 11.28 -10.05 27.04
N ARG A 47 12.34 -9.29 27.37
CA ARG A 47 12.20 -8.03 28.12
C ARG A 47 11.45 -6.96 27.34
N PHE A 48 11.72 -6.83 26.05
CA PHE A 48 10.99 -5.94 25.17
C PHE A 48 9.48 -6.23 25.18
N VAL A 49 9.08 -7.49 25.03
CA VAL A 49 7.66 -7.90 25.05
C VAL A 49 7.00 -7.55 26.38
N GLU A 50 7.69 -7.74 27.50
CA GLU A 50 7.17 -7.42 28.83
C GLU A 50 6.89 -5.92 28.99
N ILE A 51 7.87 -5.08 28.60
CA ILE A 51 7.78 -3.62 28.74
C ILE A 51 6.79 -3.04 27.73
N PHE A 52 6.81 -3.53 26.48
CA PHE A 52 6.00 -3.00 25.37
C PHE A 52 4.71 -3.79 25.11
N LYS A 53 4.20 -4.56 26.09
CA LYS A 53 2.97 -5.36 25.95
C LYS A 53 1.75 -4.59 25.46
N ASP A 54 1.72 -3.27 25.70
CA ASP A 54 0.63 -2.37 25.33
C ASP A 54 0.93 -1.56 24.07
N VAL A 55 2.02 -1.87 23.35
CA VAL A 55 2.38 -1.18 22.11
C VAL A 55 1.26 -1.34 21.05
N LYS A 56 0.93 -0.22 20.41
CA LYS A 56 -0.07 -0.22 19.33
C LYS A 56 0.55 -0.28 17.94
N ASN A 57 1.71 0.38 17.75
CA ASN A 57 2.37 0.46 16.46
C ASN A 57 3.80 -0.04 16.55
N LEU A 58 4.08 -1.12 15.85
CA LEU A 58 5.39 -1.77 15.84
C LEU A 58 5.95 -1.83 14.42
N ASP A 59 7.15 -1.31 14.23
CA ASP A 59 7.90 -1.38 12.99
C ASP A 59 9.17 -2.22 13.18
N LEU A 60 9.20 -3.38 12.55
CA LEU A 60 10.32 -4.31 12.55
C LEU A 60 11.20 -4.16 11.30
N GLY A 61 10.92 -3.21 10.41
CA GLY A 61 11.63 -3.03 9.14
C GLY A 61 13.12 -2.67 9.28
N GLY A 62 13.55 -2.26 10.48
CA GLY A 62 14.96 -2.00 10.82
C GLY A 62 15.74 -3.20 11.38
N GLN A 63 15.13 -4.37 11.50
CA GLN A 63 15.80 -5.57 11.98
C GLN A 63 16.63 -6.23 10.87
N TYR A 64 17.93 -6.28 11.05
CA TYR A 64 18.84 -6.99 10.17
C TYR A 64 19.47 -8.16 10.93
N GLY A 65 19.36 -9.40 10.37
CA GLY A 65 20.15 -10.54 10.83
C GLY A 65 19.73 -11.22 12.15
N ASN A 66 18.54 -11.01 12.63
CA ASN A 66 17.93 -11.98 13.55
C ASN A 66 17.44 -13.13 12.70
N ASN A 67 17.94 -14.32 12.77
CA ASN A 67 17.47 -15.47 11.99
C ASN A 67 15.99 -15.38 11.54
N GLY A 68 15.48 -14.16 11.51
CA GLY A 68 14.17 -13.69 11.10
C GLY A 68 13.01 -14.13 11.97
N ASP A 69 13.25 -14.74 13.14
CA ASP A 69 12.16 -15.11 14.05
C ASP A 69 11.51 -13.88 14.67
N ASN A 70 10.35 -13.51 14.14
CA ASN A 70 9.51 -12.44 14.63
C ASN A 70 8.27 -12.95 15.38
N SER A 71 8.29 -14.21 15.85
CA SER A 71 7.14 -14.86 16.53
C SER A 71 6.69 -14.12 17.80
N PHE A 72 7.57 -13.34 18.41
CA PHE A 72 7.25 -12.55 19.60
C PHE A 72 6.10 -11.54 19.37
N VAL A 73 5.81 -11.16 18.10
CA VAL A 73 4.70 -10.25 17.78
C VAL A 73 3.34 -10.83 18.20
N TYR A 74 3.23 -12.16 18.28
CA TYR A 74 2.01 -12.81 18.75
C TYR A 74 1.73 -12.59 20.24
N ASN A 75 2.75 -12.19 21.01
CA ASN A 75 2.66 -11.89 22.44
C ASN A 75 2.35 -10.41 22.72
N LEU A 76 2.04 -9.62 21.67
CA LEU A 76 1.72 -8.20 21.76
C LEU A 76 0.23 -7.96 21.39
N PRO A 77 -0.69 -8.16 22.35
CA PRO A 77 -2.13 -8.29 22.04
C PRO A 77 -2.82 -6.99 21.59
N LYS A 78 -2.17 -5.83 21.79
CA LYS A 78 -2.76 -4.52 21.49
C LYS A 78 -2.25 -3.90 20.20
N ILE A 79 -1.47 -4.63 19.39
CA ILE A 79 -0.98 -4.12 18.11
C ILE A 79 -2.16 -3.76 17.20
N GLU A 80 -2.17 -2.53 16.74
CA GLU A 80 -3.06 -1.97 15.72
C GLU A 80 -2.33 -1.81 14.37
N GLY A 81 -1.05 -1.41 14.40
CA GLY A 81 -0.20 -1.25 13.23
C GLY A 81 1.06 -2.09 13.31
N LEU A 82 1.35 -2.86 12.26
CA LEU A 82 2.51 -3.74 12.19
C LEU A 82 3.23 -3.61 10.85
N VAL A 83 4.54 -3.32 10.89
CA VAL A 83 5.46 -3.53 9.77
C VAL A 83 6.33 -4.73 10.12
N ILE A 84 6.26 -5.78 9.30
CA ILE A 84 7.01 -7.03 9.53
C ILE A 84 7.84 -7.38 8.30
N PRO A 85 9.18 -7.51 8.44
CA PRO A 85 10.03 -7.97 7.37
C PRO A 85 9.95 -9.50 7.28
N LEU A 86 9.61 -10.00 6.11
CA LEU A 86 9.63 -11.42 5.77
C LEU A 86 10.69 -11.60 4.68
N TRP A 87 11.96 -11.68 5.09
CA TRP A 87 13.07 -11.83 4.15
C TRP A 87 13.00 -13.19 3.44
N ARG A 88 13.47 -13.27 2.20
CA ARG A 88 13.40 -14.52 1.39
C ARG A 88 14.12 -15.69 2.03
N ASP A 89 15.18 -15.40 2.80
CA ASP A 89 16.04 -16.38 3.48
C ASP A 89 15.70 -16.52 4.98
N CYS A 90 14.50 -16.09 5.38
CA CYS A 90 14.02 -16.13 6.75
C CYS A 90 13.22 -17.42 6.96
N ASP A 91 13.53 -18.15 8.03
CA ASP A 91 12.78 -19.36 8.43
C ASP A 91 11.44 -19.03 9.10
N PHE A 92 11.21 -17.76 9.46
CA PHE A 92 9.97 -17.34 10.09
C PHE A 92 8.81 -17.35 9.08
N ILE A 93 7.76 -18.09 9.42
CA ILE A 93 6.50 -18.12 8.70
C ILE A 93 5.48 -17.33 9.51
N LEU A 94 4.92 -16.28 8.90
CA LEU A 94 3.87 -15.48 9.51
C LEU A 94 2.55 -16.28 9.48
N ASP A 95 2.09 -16.67 10.66
CA ASP A 95 0.77 -17.25 10.85
C ASP A 95 -0.24 -16.15 11.18
N CYS A 96 -1.03 -15.77 10.19
CA CYS A 96 -2.00 -14.69 10.33
C CYS A 96 -3.11 -15.01 11.34
N SER A 97 -3.35 -16.28 11.66
CA SER A 97 -4.36 -16.67 12.66
C SER A 97 -3.98 -16.30 14.10
N LYS A 98 -2.70 -16.02 14.34
CA LYS A 98 -2.15 -15.65 15.65
C LYS A 98 -2.05 -14.13 15.85
N LEU A 99 -2.31 -13.35 14.80
CA LEU A 99 -2.27 -11.89 14.91
C LEU A 99 -3.47 -11.34 15.71
N PRO A 100 -3.28 -10.25 16.48
CA PRO A 100 -4.32 -9.74 17.38
C PRO A 100 -5.51 -9.17 16.58
N LYS A 101 -6.71 -9.30 17.18
CA LYS A 101 -7.95 -8.76 16.57
C LYS A 101 -7.93 -7.23 16.39
N SER A 102 -7.12 -6.52 17.18
CA SER A 102 -6.93 -5.07 17.09
C SER A 102 -6.18 -4.64 15.83
N LEU A 103 -5.53 -5.57 15.11
CA LEU A 103 -4.72 -5.25 13.94
C LEU A 103 -5.55 -4.51 12.88
N TYR A 104 -5.16 -3.28 12.60
CA TYR A 104 -5.83 -2.34 11.69
C TYR A 104 -5.02 -2.08 10.41
N SER A 105 -3.69 -2.04 10.53
CA SER A 105 -2.77 -1.79 9.41
C SER A 105 -1.63 -2.81 9.42
N LEU A 106 -1.37 -3.42 8.27
CA LEU A 106 -0.30 -4.39 8.09
C LEU A 106 0.56 -4.02 6.88
N HIS A 107 1.88 -3.98 7.09
CA HIS A 107 2.84 -3.85 6.02
C HIS A 107 3.77 -5.07 5.99
N LEU A 108 3.76 -5.78 4.88
CA LEU A 108 4.60 -6.94 4.60
C LEU A 108 5.70 -6.54 3.61
N ASN A 109 6.98 -6.71 3.97
CA ASN A 109 8.07 -6.35 3.05
C ASN A 109 8.22 -7.34 1.91
N VAL A 110 8.04 -8.63 2.18
CA VAL A 110 8.11 -9.69 1.17
C VAL A 110 6.96 -10.66 1.36
N TRP A 111 6.32 -11.02 0.26
CA TRP A 111 5.34 -12.09 0.22
C TRP A 111 5.84 -13.20 -0.69
N THR A 112 6.18 -14.34 -0.11
CA THR A 112 6.41 -15.57 -0.86
C THR A 112 5.33 -16.60 -0.51
N LYS A 113 5.13 -17.58 -1.38
CA LYS A 113 4.13 -18.65 -1.16
C LYS A 113 4.33 -19.43 0.14
N LYS A 114 5.53 -19.37 0.72
CA LYS A 114 5.90 -20.11 1.95
C LYS A 114 5.99 -19.22 3.18
N SER A 115 6.04 -17.91 3.03
CA SER A 115 6.30 -16.98 4.14
C SER A 115 5.06 -16.61 4.95
N ILE A 116 3.87 -16.91 4.45
CA ILE A 116 2.60 -16.52 5.06
C ILE A 116 1.61 -17.67 4.96
N ILE A 117 0.95 -17.97 6.07
CA ILE A 117 -0.14 -18.97 6.16
C ILE A 117 -1.38 -18.35 6.83
N ASN A 118 -2.53 -18.97 6.61
CA ASN A 118 -3.82 -18.58 7.21
C ASN A 118 -4.19 -17.11 6.94
N ILE A 119 -3.93 -16.61 5.72
CA ILE A 119 -4.17 -15.20 5.37
C ILE A 119 -5.63 -14.79 5.56
N GLU A 120 -6.57 -15.70 5.33
CA GLU A 120 -8.01 -15.50 5.50
C GLU A 120 -8.40 -15.16 6.95
N ALA A 121 -7.57 -15.55 7.92
CA ALA A 121 -7.79 -15.22 9.33
C ALA A 121 -7.70 -13.71 9.60
N LEU A 122 -7.01 -12.93 8.74
CA LEU A 122 -6.97 -11.47 8.85
C LEU A 122 -8.37 -10.84 8.71
N ASN A 123 -9.32 -11.52 8.08
CA ASN A 123 -10.69 -11.03 7.99
C ASN A 123 -11.42 -11.02 9.35
N LYS A 124 -10.89 -11.73 10.36
CA LYS A 124 -11.37 -11.70 11.75
C LYS A 124 -10.73 -10.61 12.59
N THR A 125 -9.79 -9.86 12.03
CA THR A 125 -9.17 -8.69 12.64
C THR A 125 -9.86 -7.42 12.18
N ASN A 126 -9.43 -6.25 12.68
CA ASN A 126 -9.89 -4.95 12.22
C ASN A 126 -9.12 -4.45 10.98
N LEU A 127 -8.43 -5.31 10.25
CA LEU A 127 -7.54 -4.93 9.15
C LEU A 127 -8.29 -4.18 8.05
N GLN A 128 -7.86 -2.95 7.81
CA GLN A 128 -8.39 -2.08 6.75
C GLN A 128 -7.30 -1.61 5.78
N HIS A 129 -6.03 -1.66 6.19
CA HIS A 129 -4.92 -1.14 5.41
C HIS A 129 -3.86 -2.23 5.23
N LEU A 130 -3.62 -2.62 3.97
CA LEU A 130 -2.60 -3.62 3.62
C LEU A 130 -1.63 -3.03 2.61
N THR A 131 -0.34 -3.08 2.94
CA THR A 131 0.76 -2.77 2.03
C THR A 131 1.66 -3.99 1.89
N ILE A 132 2.02 -4.35 0.66
CA ILE A 132 2.93 -5.46 0.37
C ILE A 132 4.06 -4.92 -0.52
N SER A 133 5.31 -5.06 -0.07
CA SER A 133 6.44 -4.52 -0.84
C SER A 133 6.94 -5.44 -1.95
N ASP A 134 6.75 -6.75 -1.85
CA ASP A 134 7.12 -7.73 -2.89
C ASP A 134 6.09 -8.87 -2.87
N PHE A 135 5.17 -8.87 -3.84
CA PHE A 135 4.07 -9.84 -3.92
C PHE A 135 4.32 -10.84 -5.05
N ASP A 136 4.64 -12.09 -4.68
CA ASP A 136 5.05 -13.15 -5.60
C ASP A 136 3.89 -14.12 -5.94
N GLU A 137 2.74 -13.55 -6.34
CA GLU A 137 1.57 -14.30 -6.84
C GLU A 137 1.26 -13.87 -8.28
N LYS A 138 0.43 -14.67 -8.98
CA LYS A 138 0.03 -14.39 -10.37
C LYS A 138 -1.14 -13.41 -10.46
N ASP A 139 -1.97 -13.38 -9.43
CA ASP A 139 -3.18 -12.56 -9.31
C ASP A 139 -3.48 -12.26 -7.84
N LEU A 140 -4.64 -11.69 -7.53
CA LEU A 140 -5.03 -11.29 -6.18
C LEU A 140 -5.93 -12.30 -5.47
N THR A 141 -6.13 -13.50 -6.01
CA THR A 141 -7.02 -14.53 -5.43
C THR A 141 -6.67 -14.85 -3.97
N LYS A 142 -5.38 -14.82 -3.61
CA LYS A 142 -4.94 -15.02 -2.21
C LYS A 142 -5.45 -13.97 -1.23
N LEU A 143 -5.81 -12.79 -1.72
CA LEU A 143 -6.30 -11.68 -0.91
C LEU A 143 -7.83 -11.57 -0.93
N SER A 144 -8.52 -12.36 -1.74
CA SER A 144 -9.96 -12.23 -2.02
C SER A 144 -10.86 -12.38 -0.78
N SER A 145 -10.39 -13.03 0.29
CA SER A 145 -11.10 -13.12 1.56
C SER A 145 -11.08 -11.83 2.39
N LEU A 146 -10.17 -10.87 2.09
CA LEU A 146 -9.94 -9.68 2.91
C LEU A 146 -10.92 -8.56 2.60
N THR A 147 -12.21 -8.84 2.67
CA THR A 147 -13.30 -7.95 2.22
C THR A 147 -13.45 -6.66 3.02
N ASN A 148 -12.80 -6.55 4.19
CA ASN A 148 -12.82 -5.35 5.03
C ASN A 148 -11.79 -4.29 4.60
N LEU A 149 -10.91 -4.61 3.64
CA LEU A 149 -9.87 -3.68 3.20
C LEU A 149 -10.46 -2.40 2.62
N LYS A 150 -9.91 -1.27 3.08
CA LYS A 150 -10.15 0.07 2.53
C LYS A 150 -8.99 0.54 1.66
N THR A 151 -7.77 0.10 1.96
CA THR A 151 -6.61 0.42 1.14
C THR A 151 -5.75 -0.80 0.86
N LEU A 152 -5.27 -0.90 -0.37
CA LEU A 152 -4.36 -1.94 -0.82
C LEU A 152 -3.24 -1.31 -1.64
N SER A 153 -1.99 -1.53 -1.24
CA SER A 153 -0.84 -0.98 -1.94
C SER A 153 0.23 -2.04 -2.18
N PHE A 154 0.73 -2.09 -3.41
CA PHE A 154 1.91 -2.87 -3.78
C PHE A 154 3.07 -1.93 -4.08
N LYS A 155 4.27 -2.25 -3.57
CA LYS A 155 5.52 -1.57 -3.98
C LYS A 155 6.15 -2.27 -5.18
N THR A 156 6.08 -3.59 -5.20
CA THR A 156 6.37 -4.44 -6.34
C THR A 156 5.46 -5.66 -6.30
N ALA A 157 5.05 -6.17 -7.47
CA ALA A 157 4.29 -7.41 -7.57
C ALA A 157 4.52 -8.10 -8.91
N LYS A 158 4.27 -9.42 -8.97
CA LYS A 158 4.39 -10.22 -10.20
C LYS A 158 3.05 -10.57 -10.83
N ILE A 159 1.95 -9.95 -10.36
CA ILE A 159 0.61 -10.22 -10.88
C ILE A 159 0.51 -9.88 -12.36
N LYS A 160 -0.31 -10.64 -13.06
CA LYS A 160 -0.64 -10.46 -14.49
C LYS A 160 -2.05 -9.93 -14.69
N SER A 161 -2.97 -10.21 -13.75
CA SER A 161 -4.34 -9.71 -13.73
C SER A 161 -4.75 -9.30 -12.33
N LEU A 162 -5.87 -8.58 -12.22
CA LEU A 162 -6.45 -8.20 -10.94
C LEU A 162 -7.44 -9.23 -10.41
N LYS A 163 -7.55 -10.42 -11.01
CA LYS A 163 -8.43 -11.49 -10.53
C LYS A 163 -8.31 -11.70 -9.02
N GLY A 164 -9.44 -11.71 -8.33
CA GLY A 164 -9.52 -11.77 -6.86
C GLY A 164 -9.80 -10.40 -6.22
N ILE A 165 -9.63 -9.27 -6.97
CA ILE A 165 -9.93 -7.94 -6.45
C ILE A 165 -11.44 -7.68 -6.39
N GLU A 166 -12.21 -8.41 -7.19
CA GLU A 166 -13.66 -8.24 -7.35
C GLU A 166 -14.44 -8.44 -6.05
N THR A 167 -13.87 -9.11 -5.07
CA THR A 167 -14.48 -9.30 -3.75
C THR A 167 -14.16 -8.17 -2.78
N LEU A 168 -13.15 -7.34 -3.08
CA LEU A 168 -12.65 -6.29 -2.20
C LEU A 168 -13.42 -4.96 -2.38
N THR A 169 -14.74 -5.03 -2.44
CA THR A 169 -15.63 -3.92 -2.82
C THR A 169 -15.64 -2.73 -1.86
N ASN A 170 -14.98 -2.83 -0.71
CA ASN A 170 -14.82 -1.73 0.24
C ASN A 170 -13.56 -0.88 0.00
N LEU A 171 -12.73 -1.23 -0.99
CA LEU A 171 -11.54 -0.47 -1.32
C LEU A 171 -11.87 0.96 -1.74
N LYS A 172 -11.19 1.91 -1.10
CA LYS A 172 -11.23 3.34 -1.42
C LYS A 172 -9.94 3.81 -2.11
N CYS A 173 -8.82 3.16 -1.80
CA CYS A 173 -7.51 3.50 -2.38
C CYS A 173 -6.80 2.24 -2.82
N VAL A 174 -6.28 2.25 -4.04
CA VAL A 174 -5.43 1.18 -4.58
C VAL A 174 -4.20 1.79 -5.26
N SER A 175 -3.03 1.22 -5.00
CA SER A 175 -1.77 1.60 -5.67
C SER A 175 -1.01 0.35 -6.12
N PHE A 176 -0.67 0.31 -7.39
CA PHE A 176 0.14 -0.73 -8.03
C PHE A 176 1.50 -0.15 -8.42
N GLY A 177 2.48 -0.18 -7.50
CA GLY A 177 3.85 0.23 -7.77
C GLY A 177 4.68 -0.94 -8.31
N GLY A 178 5.50 -0.70 -9.35
CA GLY A 178 6.45 -1.68 -9.88
C GLY A 178 5.86 -2.97 -10.43
N VAL A 179 4.58 -2.97 -10.85
CA VAL A 179 3.87 -4.16 -11.33
C VAL A 179 4.06 -4.33 -12.84
N ARG A 180 5.31 -4.56 -13.24
CA ARG A 180 5.74 -4.61 -14.66
C ARG A 180 5.09 -5.72 -15.49
N SER A 181 4.51 -6.74 -14.84
CA SER A 181 3.88 -7.91 -15.49
C SER A 181 2.38 -7.77 -15.72
N LEU A 182 1.73 -6.75 -15.12
CA LEU A 182 0.30 -6.53 -15.20
C LEU A 182 -0.12 -6.23 -16.65
N ILE A 183 -1.13 -6.95 -17.14
CA ILE A 183 -1.67 -6.83 -18.50
C ILE A 183 -3.19 -6.69 -18.54
N ASP A 184 -3.88 -7.13 -17.48
CA ASP A 184 -5.34 -7.15 -17.42
C ASP A 184 -5.82 -6.53 -16.10
N ILE A 185 -6.66 -5.50 -16.22
CA ILE A 185 -7.27 -4.77 -15.10
C ILE A 185 -8.79 -4.78 -15.18
N SER A 186 -9.40 -5.65 -16.00
CA SER A 186 -10.85 -5.67 -16.23
C SER A 186 -11.67 -5.81 -14.95
N ASP A 187 -11.19 -6.61 -13.99
CA ASP A 187 -11.86 -6.82 -12.70
C ASP A 187 -11.95 -5.56 -11.82
N ILE A 188 -11.21 -4.48 -12.16
CA ILE A 188 -11.25 -3.24 -11.37
C ILE A 188 -12.63 -2.56 -11.40
N THR A 189 -13.43 -2.85 -12.41
CA THR A 189 -14.77 -2.29 -12.58
C THR A 189 -15.73 -2.58 -11.42
N THR A 190 -15.42 -3.58 -10.60
CA THR A 190 -16.20 -3.94 -9.40
C THR A 190 -16.01 -2.98 -8.23
N LEU A 191 -14.93 -2.18 -8.24
CA LEU A 191 -14.54 -1.32 -7.13
C LEU A 191 -15.26 0.03 -7.14
N GLN A 192 -16.58 0.03 -7.05
CA GLN A 192 -17.41 1.22 -7.21
C GLN A 192 -17.25 2.28 -6.10
N LYS A 193 -16.57 1.96 -4.98
CA LYS A 193 -16.23 2.91 -3.90
C LYS A 193 -14.83 3.51 -4.03
N LEU A 194 -14.10 3.17 -5.12
CA LEU A 194 -12.71 3.58 -5.30
C LEU A 194 -12.62 5.08 -5.57
N LYS A 195 -11.78 5.78 -4.79
CA LYS A 195 -11.56 7.23 -4.88
C LYS A 195 -10.16 7.60 -5.35
N TYR A 196 -9.19 6.74 -5.07
CA TYR A 196 -7.81 6.94 -5.45
C TYR A 196 -7.26 5.68 -6.14
N LEU A 197 -6.71 5.86 -7.33
CA LEU A 197 -6.08 4.78 -8.10
C LEU A 197 -4.74 5.24 -8.65
N GLU A 198 -3.71 4.42 -8.45
CA GLU A 198 -2.36 4.68 -8.93
C GLU A 198 -1.77 3.44 -9.58
N PHE A 199 -1.26 3.61 -10.79
CA PHE A 199 -0.37 2.67 -11.48
C PHE A 199 0.97 3.36 -11.67
N ASP A 200 2.03 2.74 -11.15
CA ASP A 200 3.41 3.22 -11.28
C ASP A 200 4.30 2.09 -11.80
N ILE A 201 5.05 2.36 -12.88
CA ILE A 201 5.94 1.37 -13.53
C ILE A 201 5.18 0.09 -13.96
N CYS A 202 3.96 0.23 -14.50
CA CYS A 202 3.16 -0.87 -15.04
C CYS A 202 3.36 -1.02 -16.56
N TRP A 203 4.56 -1.38 -16.98
CA TRP A 203 5.05 -1.27 -18.37
C TRP A 203 4.31 -2.10 -19.41
N LYS A 204 3.66 -3.20 -19.02
CA LYS A 204 2.94 -4.09 -19.95
C LYS A 204 1.46 -3.75 -20.07
N LEU A 205 0.94 -2.95 -19.15
CA LEU A 205 -0.45 -2.52 -19.19
C LEU A 205 -0.62 -1.47 -20.29
N GLN A 206 -1.54 -1.71 -21.21
CA GLN A 206 -1.81 -0.83 -22.35
C GLN A 206 -3.25 -0.33 -22.37
N ASP A 207 -4.20 -1.17 -21.98
CA ASP A 207 -5.61 -0.83 -21.92
C ASP A 207 -6.01 -0.42 -20.51
N PHE A 208 -6.36 0.85 -20.36
CA PHE A 208 -6.85 1.46 -19.13
C PHE A 208 -8.35 1.80 -19.20
N SER A 209 -9.06 1.38 -20.27
CA SER A 209 -10.44 1.79 -20.53
C SER A 209 -11.41 1.37 -19.41
N SER A 210 -11.18 0.21 -18.78
CA SER A 210 -11.99 -0.28 -17.66
C SER A 210 -12.07 0.70 -16.48
N ILE A 211 -11.08 1.60 -16.35
CA ILE A 211 -11.08 2.65 -15.29
C ILE A 211 -12.26 3.61 -15.49
N GLY A 212 -12.73 3.81 -16.72
CA GLY A 212 -13.87 4.67 -17.03
C GLY A 212 -15.19 4.29 -16.34
N GLU A 213 -15.27 3.05 -15.84
CA GLU A 213 -16.45 2.57 -15.09
C GLU A 213 -16.42 2.97 -13.60
N LEU A 214 -15.31 3.52 -13.09
CA LEU A 214 -15.16 3.91 -11.70
C LEU A 214 -15.73 5.30 -11.44
N LYS A 215 -17.03 5.40 -11.22
CA LYS A 215 -17.75 6.70 -11.15
C LYS A 215 -17.40 7.53 -9.91
N GLU A 216 -16.95 6.90 -8.82
CA GLU A 216 -16.54 7.57 -7.59
C GLU A 216 -15.06 7.99 -7.57
N LEU A 217 -14.28 7.65 -8.64
CA LEU A 217 -12.86 7.95 -8.66
C LEU A 217 -12.62 9.46 -8.73
N GLU A 218 -11.80 9.95 -7.78
CA GLU A 218 -11.44 11.37 -7.65
C GLU A 218 -10.01 11.66 -8.14
N VAL A 219 -9.10 10.70 -7.94
CA VAL A 219 -7.68 10.82 -8.29
C VAL A 219 -7.22 9.60 -9.09
N LEU A 220 -6.65 9.84 -10.26
CA LEU A 220 -6.00 8.84 -11.10
C LEU A 220 -4.55 9.23 -11.37
N LYS A 221 -3.63 8.32 -11.06
CA LYS A 221 -2.21 8.47 -11.37
C LYS A 221 -1.72 7.34 -12.26
N LEU A 222 -1.15 7.69 -13.39
CA LEU A 222 -0.53 6.81 -14.37
C LEU A 222 0.92 7.26 -14.54
N LEU A 223 1.83 6.67 -13.73
CA LEU A 223 3.21 7.10 -13.62
C LEU A 223 4.12 6.05 -14.26
N ASP A 224 5.00 6.47 -15.14
CA ASP A 224 5.95 5.57 -15.82
C ASP A 224 5.32 4.32 -16.47
N CYS A 225 4.06 4.43 -16.92
CA CYS A 225 3.31 3.33 -17.53
C CYS A 225 3.55 3.16 -19.05
N LYS A 226 4.43 3.96 -19.64
CA LYS A 226 4.81 3.95 -21.08
C LYS A 226 3.62 4.19 -22.03
N ASN A 227 2.92 3.14 -22.41
CA ASN A 227 1.97 3.14 -23.53
C ASN A 227 0.52 3.22 -23.04
N LEU A 228 0.04 4.43 -22.80
CA LEU A 228 -1.37 4.71 -22.56
C LEU A 228 -2.07 4.94 -23.91
N ALA A 229 -2.96 4.05 -24.33
CA ALA A 229 -3.58 4.14 -25.66
C ALA A 229 -4.33 5.47 -25.84
N SER A 230 -5.15 5.86 -24.87
CA SER A 230 -5.95 7.08 -24.88
C SER A 230 -6.43 7.42 -23.47
N ILE A 231 -6.77 8.68 -23.24
CA ILE A 231 -7.46 9.13 -22.02
C ILE A 231 -8.95 9.44 -22.26
N LYS A 232 -9.54 9.03 -23.39
CA LYS A 232 -10.95 9.30 -23.71
C LYS A 232 -11.93 8.74 -22.67
N PHE A 233 -11.54 7.69 -21.95
CA PHE A 233 -12.36 7.06 -20.90
C PHE A 233 -12.69 8.02 -19.75
N ILE A 234 -11.86 9.06 -19.50
CA ILE A 234 -12.12 10.00 -18.40
C ILE A 234 -13.37 10.85 -18.61
N LYS A 235 -13.87 10.98 -19.86
CA LYS A 235 -15.11 11.73 -20.16
C LYS A 235 -16.34 11.15 -19.45
N GLY A 236 -16.31 9.87 -19.11
CA GLY A 236 -17.38 9.18 -18.38
C GLY A 236 -17.25 9.20 -16.86
N MET A 237 -16.30 9.97 -16.30
CA MET A 237 -15.92 9.93 -14.87
C MET A 237 -16.27 11.26 -14.18
N PRO A 238 -17.51 11.42 -13.66
CA PRO A 238 -18.01 12.72 -13.20
C PRO A 238 -17.30 13.26 -11.95
N ASN A 239 -16.72 12.37 -11.15
CA ASN A 239 -16.04 12.73 -9.90
C ASN A 239 -14.52 12.86 -10.05
N LEU A 240 -13.95 12.54 -11.24
CA LEU A 240 -12.51 12.64 -11.44
C LEU A 240 -12.07 14.12 -11.43
N ARG A 241 -11.20 14.46 -10.47
CA ARG A 241 -10.70 15.82 -10.24
C ARG A 241 -9.23 15.98 -10.54
N GLN A 242 -8.47 14.90 -10.44
CA GLN A 242 -7.02 14.91 -10.59
C GLN A 242 -6.57 13.77 -11.48
N LEU A 243 -5.86 14.09 -12.56
CA LEU A 243 -5.23 13.15 -13.48
C LEU A 243 -3.75 13.45 -13.57
N TYR A 244 -2.93 12.43 -13.40
CA TYR A 244 -1.47 12.50 -13.57
C TYR A 244 -1.05 11.47 -14.63
N THR A 245 -0.40 11.93 -15.69
CA THR A 245 0.24 11.07 -16.72
C THR A 245 1.69 11.49 -16.85
N LEU A 246 2.52 11.08 -15.88
CA LEU A 246 3.88 11.60 -15.68
C LEU A 246 4.95 10.55 -15.99
N GLY A 247 6.19 11.02 -16.01
CA GLY A 247 7.36 10.20 -16.29
C GLY A 247 7.36 9.74 -17.75
N THR A 248 7.52 8.44 -17.97
CA THR A 248 7.55 7.83 -19.32
C THR A 248 6.17 7.54 -19.89
N THR A 249 5.08 7.92 -19.20
CA THR A 249 3.71 7.72 -19.70
C THR A 249 3.44 8.65 -20.87
N ILE A 250 3.12 8.08 -22.03
CA ILE A 250 2.76 8.79 -23.26
C ILE A 250 1.36 8.38 -23.65
N ILE A 251 0.50 9.35 -23.94
CA ILE A 251 -0.84 9.15 -24.51
C ILE A 251 -0.68 8.97 -26.02
N ASN A 252 -0.89 7.76 -26.51
CA ASN A 252 -0.47 7.36 -27.87
C ASN A 252 -1.34 7.91 -28.99
N ASP A 253 -2.60 8.25 -28.73
CA ASP A 253 -3.43 8.96 -29.72
C ASP A 253 -3.15 10.47 -29.77
N PHE A 254 -2.22 10.94 -28.93
CA PHE A 254 -1.81 12.32 -28.81
C PHE A 254 -2.92 13.32 -28.50
N ASP A 255 -4.11 12.83 -28.13
CA ASP A 255 -5.29 13.64 -27.81
C ASP A 255 -5.39 13.85 -26.30
N THR A 256 -5.04 15.06 -25.86
CA THR A 256 -5.13 15.48 -24.46
C THR A 256 -6.39 16.33 -24.18
N THR A 257 -7.23 16.60 -25.20
CA THR A 257 -8.45 17.40 -25.04
C THR A 257 -9.44 16.83 -24.02
N PRO A 258 -9.53 15.49 -23.76
CA PRO A 258 -10.38 15.00 -22.71
C PRO A 258 -10.08 15.56 -21.32
N ALA A 259 -8.83 16.02 -21.07
CA ALA A 259 -8.42 16.62 -19.81
C ALA A 259 -8.53 18.16 -19.78
N GLU A 260 -9.07 18.80 -20.82
CA GLU A 260 -9.09 20.27 -20.96
C GLU A 260 -9.73 20.99 -19.77
N ASN A 261 -10.84 20.45 -19.26
CA ASN A 261 -11.61 21.07 -18.16
C ASN A 261 -11.33 20.39 -16.82
N MET A 262 -10.28 19.59 -16.74
CA MET A 262 -9.89 18.97 -15.47
C MET A 262 -9.40 20.00 -14.47
N PRO A 263 -9.85 19.97 -13.20
CA PRO A 263 -9.31 20.86 -12.17
C PRO A 263 -7.80 20.71 -12.00
N VAL A 264 -7.30 19.47 -12.06
CA VAL A 264 -5.86 19.17 -11.99
C VAL A 264 -5.49 18.16 -13.07
N PHE A 265 -4.67 18.57 -14.02
CA PHE A 265 -4.04 17.69 -14.99
C PHE A 265 -2.54 17.95 -15.04
N PHE A 266 -1.74 16.94 -14.69
CA PHE A 266 -0.30 16.93 -14.85
C PHE A 266 0.06 15.87 -15.88
N GLY A 267 0.39 16.28 -17.09
CA GLY A 267 0.84 15.42 -18.17
C GLY A 267 2.32 15.57 -18.45
N SER A 268 2.96 14.51 -18.91
CA SER A 268 4.30 14.59 -19.49
C SER A 268 4.30 15.57 -20.66
N GLN A 269 5.31 16.43 -20.73
CA GLN A 269 5.47 17.36 -21.85
C GLN A 269 5.92 16.58 -23.10
N TYR A 270 5.02 16.42 -24.05
CA TYR A 270 5.31 15.70 -25.29
C TYR A 270 4.88 16.53 -26.50
N LYS A 271 5.85 16.84 -27.38
CA LYS A 271 5.67 17.80 -28.49
C LYS A 271 4.55 17.43 -29.49
N LYS A 272 4.17 16.13 -29.55
CA LYS A 272 3.12 15.66 -30.47
C LYS A 272 1.71 15.78 -29.91
N TYR A 273 1.54 16.12 -28.64
CA TYR A 273 0.19 16.32 -28.10
C TYR A 273 -0.50 17.49 -28.79
N ASN A 274 -1.78 17.29 -29.14
CA ASN A 274 -2.61 18.29 -29.79
C ASN A 274 -2.84 19.52 -28.91
N LYS A 275 -2.74 19.41 -27.57
CA LYS A 275 -2.77 20.52 -26.62
C LYS A 275 -1.76 20.28 -25.51
N GLN A 276 -1.00 21.32 -25.17
CA GLN A 276 -0.08 21.33 -24.04
C GLN A 276 -0.76 22.07 -22.88
N TYR A 277 -0.52 21.56 -21.67
CA TYR A 277 -1.00 22.19 -20.45
C TYR A 277 0.22 22.68 -19.68
N PRO A 278 0.22 23.95 -19.22
CA PRO A 278 1.30 24.43 -18.36
C PRO A 278 1.33 23.61 -17.07
N GLU A 279 2.53 23.42 -16.53
CA GLU A 279 2.68 22.93 -15.17
C GLU A 279 1.94 23.90 -14.23
N LYS A 280 0.97 23.36 -13.49
CA LYS A 280 0.29 24.12 -12.47
C LYS A 280 1.01 23.86 -11.16
N GLU A 281 1.29 24.91 -10.40
CA GLU A 281 1.72 24.75 -9.01
C GLU A 281 0.72 23.88 -8.25
N ILE A 282 1.23 23.10 -7.30
CA ILE A 282 0.39 22.30 -6.40
C ILE A 282 -0.56 23.25 -5.70
N GLN A 283 -1.84 23.18 -6.05
CA GLN A 283 -2.87 24.06 -5.49
C GLN A 283 -3.40 23.48 -4.18
N GLU A 284 -3.82 24.37 -3.29
CA GLU A 284 -4.58 24.04 -2.10
C GLU A 284 -5.81 23.17 -2.48
N GLY A 285 -6.00 22.04 -1.79
CA GLY A 285 -7.09 21.09 -2.10
C GLY A 285 -6.69 19.87 -2.94
N GLN A 286 -5.43 19.72 -3.36
CA GLN A 286 -4.96 18.48 -3.98
C GLN A 286 -5.04 17.33 -2.96
N LYS A 287 -5.76 16.28 -3.35
CA LYS A 287 -5.88 15.07 -2.54
C LYS A 287 -4.71 14.13 -2.80
N SER A 288 -4.21 13.54 -1.75
CA SER A 288 -3.18 12.50 -1.78
C SER A 288 -3.76 11.19 -1.21
N TRP A 289 -2.99 10.11 -1.26
CA TRP A 289 -3.35 8.85 -0.61
C TRP A 289 -3.83 9.04 0.85
N SER A 290 -3.10 9.88 1.60
CA SER A 290 -3.43 10.14 3.01
C SER A 290 -4.74 10.89 3.23
N SER A 291 -5.32 11.49 2.21
CA SER A 291 -6.63 12.15 2.31
C SER A 291 -7.81 11.16 2.45
N TYR A 292 -7.55 9.87 2.23
CA TYR A 292 -8.57 8.82 2.22
C TYR A 292 -8.34 7.73 3.29
N LEU A 293 -7.33 7.91 4.17
CA LEU A 293 -6.98 6.98 5.26
C LEU A 293 -7.84 7.13 6.53
#